data_211b9190ec55b939538415745edc6423
#
_entry.id   211b9190ec55b939538415745edc6423
#
_cell.length_a   1.000
_cell.length_b   1.000
_cell.length_c   1.000
_cell.angle_alpha   90.00
_cell.angle_beta   90.00
_cell.angle_gamma   90.00
#
_symmetry.space_group_name_H-M   'P 1'
#
loop_
_entity.id
_entity.type
_entity.pdbx_description
1 polymer ?
#
loop_
_entity_poly.entity_id
_entity_poly.type
_entity_poly.pdbx_seq_one_letter_code
_entity_poly.pdbx_strand_id
1 'polypeptide(L)'
;MMINETRILNEFIELVSVPCPSKDEKAEADLLVQKLQAMGLEVKVDDAGRKIGGTTGNVWAFLPGNVEGAAGLFFEAHMDSVPPTTGTKVVRRDGVLYSDGTTTLGGDDKVGIAAVLEAVRAVQEQNIPHGDIQLCFTIAEEIGCLGVVNLDPKDIRADLGYCLDIGGAPGIVTNSAPRLFDIYFTVKGKSAHAGIEPEKGINAIMLAAKALTALPAYGRLDEETTLNIGQIEGGAATNIVAEQAKFVIDMRCMDPDKLERLKNETIRCISCLLYTSD
;
A
#
# COMPACT_ATOMS: atom_id res chain seq x y z
N MET A 1 29.31 0.97 -13.41
CA MET A 1 28.84 1.94 -12.40
C MET A 1 29.35 1.49 -11.05
N MET A 2 30.04 2.36 -10.30
CA MET A 2 30.48 2.07 -8.93
C MET A 2 29.47 2.67 -7.94
N ILE A 3 29.01 1.85 -7.01
CA ILE A 3 28.07 2.23 -5.95
C ILE A 3 28.85 2.45 -4.66
N ASN A 4 28.49 3.46 -3.88
CA ASN A 4 29.08 3.72 -2.58
C ASN A 4 28.27 3.00 -1.49
N GLU A 5 28.70 1.79 -1.13
CA GLU A 5 28.03 0.93 -0.15
C GLU A 5 27.86 1.58 1.23
N THR A 6 28.82 2.41 1.65
CA THR A 6 28.69 3.11 2.93
C THR A 6 27.65 4.20 2.87
N ARG A 7 27.55 4.91 1.75
CA ARG A 7 26.58 5.99 1.55
C ARG A 7 25.17 5.45 1.50
N ILE A 8 24.91 4.40 0.70
CA ILE A 8 23.56 3.78 0.62
C ILE A 8 23.12 3.20 1.96
N LEU A 9 24.05 2.59 2.73
CA LEU A 9 23.73 2.08 4.05
C LEU A 9 23.33 3.20 5.03
N ASN A 10 24.10 4.30 5.05
CA ASN A 10 23.80 5.44 5.90
C ASN A 10 22.49 6.13 5.47
N GLU A 11 22.26 6.25 4.16
CA GLU A 11 21.01 6.77 3.60
C GLU A 11 19.80 5.96 4.09
N PHE A 12 19.86 4.64 3.93
CA PHE A 12 18.80 3.76 4.41
C PHE A 12 18.54 3.91 5.92
N ILE A 13 19.62 3.93 6.74
CA ILE A 13 19.48 4.09 8.20
C ILE A 13 18.84 5.44 8.55
N GLU A 14 19.20 6.51 7.85
CA GLU A 14 18.60 7.83 8.06
C GLU A 14 17.10 7.82 7.72
N LEU A 15 16.71 7.29 6.55
CA LEU A 15 15.33 7.22 6.09
C LEU A 15 14.45 6.41 7.06
N VAL A 16 14.88 5.21 7.48
CA VAL A 16 14.08 4.40 8.41
C VAL A 16 14.03 4.97 9.83
N SER A 17 14.89 5.92 10.16
CA SER A 17 14.89 6.59 11.47
C SER A 17 13.85 7.72 11.55
N VAL A 18 13.30 8.17 10.42
CA VAL A 18 12.22 9.15 10.37
C VAL A 18 10.88 8.43 10.55
N PRO A 19 10.06 8.78 11.56
CA PRO A 19 8.71 8.24 11.66
C PRO A 19 7.87 8.65 10.46
N CYS A 20 7.30 7.67 9.76
CA CYS A 20 6.59 7.90 8.50
C CYS A 20 5.38 6.95 8.36
N PRO A 21 4.37 7.02 9.25
CA PRO A 21 3.15 6.26 9.06
C PRO A 21 2.30 6.85 7.94
N SER A 22 1.51 6.02 7.26
CA SER A 22 0.60 6.46 6.19
C SER A 22 -0.25 7.67 6.59
N LYS A 23 -0.32 8.68 5.73
CA LYS A 23 -0.93 10.01 5.91
C LYS A 23 -0.16 10.99 6.81
N ASP A 24 0.97 10.61 7.38
CA ASP A 24 1.83 11.49 8.17
C ASP A 24 3.30 11.38 7.72
N GLU A 25 3.51 11.56 6.41
CA GLU A 25 4.81 11.42 5.74
C GLU A 25 5.59 12.73 5.62
N LYS A 26 5.09 13.84 6.20
CA LYS A 26 5.66 15.18 6.01
C LYS A 26 7.15 15.27 6.34
N ALA A 27 7.59 14.66 7.44
CA ALA A 27 8.98 14.71 7.86
C ALA A 27 9.91 14.00 6.87
N GLU A 28 9.49 12.84 6.35
CA GLU A 28 10.23 12.09 5.33
C GLU A 28 10.26 12.84 4.00
N ALA A 29 9.11 13.37 3.58
CA ALA A 29 9.00 14.17 2.36
C ALA A 29 9.93 15.40 2.39
N ASP A 30 9.98 16.12 3.53
CA ASP A 30 10.87 17.28 3.68
C ASP A 30 12.34 16.88 3.61
N LEU A 31 12.72 15.75 4.22
CA LEU A 31 14.07 15.20 4.14
C LEU A 31 14.43 14.85 2.69
N LEU A 32 13.53 14.16 1.97
CA LEU A 32 13.74 13.79 0.56
C LEU A 32 13.85 15.02 -0.35
N VAL A 33 12.98 16.02 -0.16
CA VAL A 33 13.07 17.29 -0.90
C VAL A 33 14.41 17.95 -0.72
N GLN A 34 14.92 18.03 0.52
CA GLN A 34 16.25 18.62 0.80
C GLN A 34 17.37 17.83 0.11
N LYS A 35 17.35 16.50 0.19
CA LYS A 35 18.34 15.63 -0.43
C LYS A 35 18.36 15.76 -1.95
N LEU A 36 17.20 15.71 -2.58
CA LEU A 36 17.05 15.81 -4.04
C LEU A 36 17.49 17.19 -4.56
N GLN A 37 17.12 18.25 -3.85
CA GLN A 37 17.60 19.61 -4.18
C GLN A 37 19.12 19.74 -4.02
N ALA A 38 19.70 19.16 -2.97
CA ALA A 38 21.15 19.15 -2.79
C ALA A 38 21.91 18.36 -3.89
N MET A 39 21.24 17.40 -4.53
CA MET A 39 21.74 16.70 -5.71
C MET A 39 21.55 17.49 -7.01
N GLY A 40 20.91 18.67 -6.97
CA GLY A 40 20.68 19.52 -8.14
C GLY A 40 19.49 19.13 -9.00
N LEU A 41 18.59 18.29 -8.50
CA LEU A 41 17.38 17.90 -9.22
C LEU A 41 16.30 19.00 -9.10
N GLU A 42 15.45 19.13 -10.13
CA GLU A 42 14.21 19.88 -10.02
C GLU A 42 13.22 19.07 -9.18
N VAL A 43 12.66 19.66 -8.11
CA VAL A 43 11.81 18.97 -7.14
C VAL A 43 10.46 19.69 -7.01
N LYS A 44 9.37 18.90 -7.01
CA LYS A 44 8.02 19.37 -6.67
C LYS A 44 7.34 18.39 -5.71
N VAL A 45 6.41 18.89 -4.90
CA VAL A 45 5.46 18.07 -4.12
C VAL A 45 4.08 18.33 -4.68
N ASP A 46 3.34 17.27 -4.99
CA ASP A 46 1.99 17.37 -5.54
C ASP A 46 0.91 17.59 -4.46
N ASP A 47 -0.37 17.54 -4.86
CA ASP A 47 -1.49 17.78 -3.96
C ASP A 47 -2.22 16.50 -3.51
N ALA A 48 -1.65 15.31 -3.76
CA ALA A 48 -2.27 14.03 -3.43
C ALA A 48 -2.64 13.94 -1.94
N GLY A 49 -1.77 14.38 -1.05
CA GLY A 49 -2.03 14.35 0.39
C GLY A 49 -3.27 15.15 0.80
N ARG A 50 -3.50 16.32 0.17
CA ARG A 50 -4.69 17.12 0.44
C ARG A 50 -5.98 16.38 0.08
N LYS A 51 -5.96 15.58 -0.99
CA LYS A 51 -7.12 14.80 -1.45
C LYS A 51 -7.47 13.65 -0.50
N ILE A 52 -6.49 13.11 0.21
CA ILE A 52 -6.67 11.96 1.12
C ILE A 52 -6.66 12.34 2.62
N GLY A 53 -6.49 13.61 2.93
CA GLY A 53 -6.36 14.09 4.31
C GLY A 53 -5.01 13.72 4.95
N GLY A 54 -3.94 13.67 4.15
CA GLY A 54 -2.56 13.47 4.57
C GLY A 54 -1.82 14.79 4.81
N THR A 55 -0.60 14.71 5.37
CA THR A 55 0.23 15.85 5.77
C THR A 55 1.12 16.38 4.65
N THR A 56 1.32 15.60 3.57
CA THR A 56 2.14 15.96 2.40
C THR A 56 1.59 15.30 1.13
N GLY A 57 2.12 15.63 -0.04
CA GLY A 57 1.87 14.96 -1.32
C GLY A 57 3.02 14.05 -1.74
N ASN A 58 2.92 13.44 -2.92
CA ASN A 58 4.01 12.69 -3.53
C ASN A 58 5.17 13.64 -3.84
N VAL A 59 6.40 13.19 -3.62
CA VAL A 59 7.62 13.95 -3.91
C VAL A 59 8.13 13.54 -5.28
N TRP A 60 8.19 14.50 -6.19
CA TRP A 60 8.67 14.33 -7.55
C TRP A 60 10.03 14.95 -7.73
N ALA A 61 10.91 14.29 -8.46
CA ALA A 61 12.19 14.88 -8.86
C ALA A 61 12.54 14.55 -10.31
N PHE A 62 13.30 15.44 -10.94
CA PHE A 62 13.67 15.33 -12.34
C PHE A 62 15.15 15.68 -12.54
N LEU A 63 15.86 14.78 -13.21
CA LEU A 63 17.22 14.96 -13.71
C LEU A 63 17.18 14.93 -15.24
N PRO A 64 17.49 16.06 -15.93
CA PRO A 64 17.55 16.09 -17.37
C PRO A 64 18.60 15.12 -17.93
N GLY A 65 18.26 14.44 -19.01
CA GLY A 65 19.19 13.57 -19.72
C GLY A 65 20.36 14.33 -20.33
N ASN A 66 21.47 13.62 -20.49
CA ASN A 66 22.68 14.14 -21.13
C ASN A 66 22.95 13.52 -22.51
N VAL A 67 22.04 12.65 -23.00
CA VAL A 67 22.08 12.00 -24.32
C VAL A 67 20.77 12.26 -25.06
N GLU A 68 20.85 12.96 -26.18
CA GLU A 68 19.67 13.23 -27.03
C GLU A 68 19.09 11.93 -27.60
N GLY A 69 17.76 11.78 -27.50
CA GLY A 69 17.04 10.60 -27.98
C GLY A 69 17.20 9.33 -27.15
N ALA A 70 17.90 9.38 -26.03
CA ALA A 70 17.90 8.25 -25.09
C ALA A 70 16.55 8.14 -24.37
N ALA A 71 16.12 6.90 -24.09
CA ALA A 71 14.87 6.63 -23.40
C ALA A 71 14.85 7.26 -21.99
N GLY A 72 13.74 7.89 -21.63
CA GLY A 72 13.49 8.39 -20.30
C GLY A 72 13.14 7.27 -19.34
N LEU A 73 13.62 7.36 -18.10
CA LEU A 73 13.37 6.40 -17.03
C LEU A 73 12.57 7.03 -15.91
N PHE A 74 11.61 6.27 -15.37
CA PHE A 74 10.84 6.62 -14.20
C PHE A 74 11.07 5.60 -13.09
N PHE A 75 11.36 6.07 -11.88
CA PHE A 75 11.48 5.23 -10.70
C PHE A 75 10.48 5.68 -9.65
N GLU A 76 9.80 4.70 -9.10
CA GLU A 76 8.82 4.88 -8.04
C GLU A 76 9.17 4.02 -6.84
N ALA A 77 8.95 4.56 -5.63
CA ALA A 77 9.04 3.89 -4.34
C ALA A 77 8.14 4.63 -3.35
N HIS A 78 7.56 3.94 -2.37
CA HIS A 78 6.71 4.62 -1.40
C HIS A 78 7.49 5.08 -0.14
N MET A 79 7.00 6.17 0.48
CA MET A 79 7.64 6.78 1.66
C MET A 79 7.12 6.20 2.98
N ASP A 80 5.83 5.87 3.04
CA ASP A 80 5.19 5.43 4.27
C ASP A 80 5.60 4.02 4.68
N SER A 81 5.40 3.71 5.95
CA SER A 81 5.73 2.40 6.53
C SER A 81 4.67 1.98 7.54
N VAL A 82 4.45 0.68 7.66
CA VAL A 82 3.52 0.07 8.63
C VAL A 82 3.94 0.40 10.06
N PRO A 83 3.05 0.97 10.91
CA PRO A 83 3.34 1.23 12.32
C PRO A 83 3.68 -0.04 13.12
N PRO A 84 4.44 0.10 14.23
CA PRO A 84 4.98 1.32 14.82
C PRO A 84 6.29 1.77 14.16
N THR A 85 6.43 3.07 13.87
CA THR A 85 7.58 3.65 13.17
C THR A 85 8.39 4.64 14.02
N THR A 86 7.92 5.00 15.22
CA THR A 86 8.56 6.02 16.04
C THR A 86 9.73 5.44 16.85
N GLY A 87 10.91 6.01 16.66
CA GLY A 87 12.11 5.63 17.41
C GLY A 87 12.77 4.35 16.90
N THR A 88 12.64 4.05 15.62
CA THR A 88 13.27 2.90 14.98
C THR A 88 14.78 2.87 15.21
N LYS A 89 15.28 1.75 15.73
CA LYS A 89 16.70 1.51 15.95
C LYS A 89 17.14 0.37 15.06
N VAL A 90 18.08 0.69 14.17
CA VAL A 90 18.64 -0.29 13.25
C VAL A 90 19.75 -1.10 13.93
N VAL A 91 19.65 -2.42 13.86
CA VAL A 91 20.63 -3.38 14.37
C VAL A 91 21.19 -4.19 13.21
N ARG A 92 22.53 -4.21 13.06
CA ARG A 92 23.19 -5.03 12.04
C ARG A 92 23.67 -6.35 12.65
N ARG A 93 23.27 -7.48 12.05
CA ARG A 93 23.72 -8.83 12.42
C ARG A 93 24.02 -9.62 11.14
N ASP A 94 25.18 -10.18 11.03
CA ASP A 94 25.62 -11.04 9.90
C ASP A 94 25.36 -10.42 8.51
N GLY A 95 25.59 -9.08 8.41
CA GLY A 95 25.38 -8.34 7.16
C GLY A 95 23.95 -7.93 6.86
N VAL A 96 22.98 -8.34 7.68
CA VAL A 96 21.55 -8.02 7.55
C VAL A 96 21.16 -6.92 8.56
N LEU A 97 20.26 -6.04 8.14
CA LEU A 97 19.69 -5.00 8.99
C LEU A 97 18.34 -5.43 9.55
N TYR A 98 18.14 -5.18 10.83
CA TYR A 98 16.92 -5.46 11.58
C TYR A 98 16.51 -4.24 12.38
N SER A 99 15.25 -4.15 12.78
CA SER A 99 14.88 -3.31 13.92
C SER A 99 15.32 -3.99 15.23
N ASP A 100 15.34 -3.25 16.32
CA ASP A 100 15.59 -3.82 17.66
C ASP A 100 14.40 -4.64 18.22
N GLY A 101 13.32 -4.73 17.48
CA GLY A 101 12.09 -5.44 17.83
C GLY A 101 11.01 -4.54 18.49
N THR A 102 11.31 -3.27 18.72
CA THR A 102 10.32 -2.31 19.29
C THR A 102 9.47 -1.63 18.23
N THR A 103 9.96 -1.60 16.97
CA THR A 103 9.28 -1.03 15.80
C THR A 103 9.37 -1.96 14.61
N THR A 104 8.62 -1.67 13.55
CA THR A 104 8.96 -2.15 12.20
C THR A 104 10.31 -1.58 11.77
N LEU A 105 11.02 -2.24 10.86
CA LEU A 105 12.25 -1.68 10.28
C LEU A 105 11.93 -0.56 9.30
N GLY A 106 10.81 -0.67 8.56
CA GLY A 106 10.44 0.25 7.48
C GLY A 106 11.33 0.09 6.24
N GLY A 107 11.83 -1.14 6.00
CA GLY A 107 12.63 -1.43 4.81
C GLY A 107 11.82 -1.37 3.51
N ASP A 108 10.58 -1.69 3.61
CA ASP A 108 9.52 -1.54 2.62
C ASP A 108 8.98 -0.11 2.69
N ASP A 109 9.12 0.74 1.66
CA ASP A 109 10.01 0.59 0.50
C ASP A 109 11.19 1.61 0.56
N LYS A 110 11.67 1.95 1.76
CA LYS A 110 12.81 2.86 1.94
C LYS A 110 14.13 2.29 1.38
N VAL A 111 14.20 0.97 1.19
CA VAL A 111 15.33 0.36 0.50
C VAL A 111 15.32 0.75 -0.99
N GLY A 112 14.17 0.82 -1.61
CA GLY A 112 13.98 1.33 -2.97
C GLY A 112 14.37 2.79 -3.07
N ILE A 113 13.91 3.63 -2.14
CA ILE A 113 14.30 5.06 -2.10
C ILE A 113 15.82 5.21 -1.99
N ALA A 114 16.48 4.52 -1.05
CA ALA A 114 17.93 4.60 -0.87
C ALA A 114 18.69 4.12 -2.12
N ALA A 115 18.21 3.05 -2.77
CA ALA A 115 18.81 2.52 -4.00
C ALA A 115 18.71 3.53 -5.16
N VAL A 116 17.57 4.17 -5.34
CA VAL A 116 17.36 5.19 -6.38
C VAL A 116 18.23 6.43 -6.14
N LEU A 117 18.27 6.93 -4.90
CA LEU A 117 19.10 8.08 -4.56
C LEU A 117 20.58 7.81 -4.84
N GLU A 118 21.08 6.63 -4.46
CA GLU A 118 22.47 6.24 -4.74
C GLU A 118 22.71 6.06 -6.23
N ALA A 119 21.78 5.45 -6.97
CA ALA A 119 21.91 5.26 -8.42
C ALA A 119 22.01 6.61 -9.15
N VAL A 120 21.18 7.58 -8.79
CA VAL A 120 21.23 8.93 -9.38
C VAL A 120 22.56 9.64 -9.06
N ARG A 121 23.03 9.56 -7.81
CA ARG A 121 24.36 10.09 -7.44
C ARG A 121 25.47 9.45 -8.25
N ALA A 122 25.45 8.13 -8.38
CA ALA A 122 26.46 7.40 -9.16
C ALA A 122 26.44 7.78 -10.64
N VAL A 123 25.25 8.01 -11.22
CA VAL A 123 25.10 8.50 -12.60
C VAL A 123 25.75 9.88 -12.75
N GLN A 124 25.47 10.80 -11.84
CA GLN A 124 26.03 12.16 -11.87
C GLN A 124 27.55 12.18 -11.63
N GLU A 125 28.01 11.51 -10.58
CA GLU A 125 29.45 11.50 -10.19
C GLU A 125 30.36 10.86 -11.25
N GLN A 126 29.82 9.87 -11.98
CA GLN A 126 30.60 9.15 -13.01
C GLN A 126 30.29 9.61 -14.44
N ASN A 127 29.48 10.68 -14.60
CA ASN A 127 29.03 11.21 -15.90
C ASN A 127 28.51 10.12 -16.85
N ILE A 128 27.68 9.22 -16.31
CA ILE A 128 27.13 8.12 -17.11
C ILE A 128 26.15 8.69 -18.14
N PRO A 129 26.23 8.30 -19.42
CA PRO A 129 25.26 8.69 -20.44
C PRO A 129 23.86 8.16 -20.09
N HIS A 130 22.85 9.05 -20.09
CA HIS A 130 21.47 8.71 -19.74
C HIS A 130 20.46 9.62 -20.43
N GLY A 131 19.23 9.13 -20.61
CA GLY A 131 18.05 9.92 -20.91
C GLY A 131 17.52 10.65 -19.68
N ASP A 132 16.36 11.24 -19.77
CA ASP A 132 15.70 11.87 -18.62
C ASP A 132 15.46 10.85 -17.50
N ILE A 133 15.71 11.24 -16.25
CA ILE A 133 15.41 10.42 -15.07
C ILE A 133 14.36 11.16 -14.23
N GLN A 134 13.23 10.52 -14.04
CA GLN A 134 12.14 11.02 -13.23
C GLN A 134 11.93 10.12 -12.03
N LEU A 135 11.78 10.73 -10.85
CA LEU A 135 11.51 10.04 -9.59
C LEU A 135 10.16 10.46 -9.06
N CYS A 136 9.45 9.51 -8.44
CA CYS A 136 8.27 9.79 -7.65
C CYS A 136 8.32 8.98 -6.37
N PHE A 137 8.38 9.65 -5.23
CA PHE A 137 8.24 8.99 -3.94
C PHE A 137 6.82 9.22 -3.43
N THR A 138 6.07 8.12 -3.32
CA THR A 138 4.63 8.17 -3.10
C THR A 138 4.25 8.10 -1.63
N ILE A 139 3.03 8.55 -1.31
CA ILE A 139 2.45 8.54 0.04
C ILE A 139 1.36 7.48 0.15
N ALA A 140 1.10 6.99 1.38
CA ALA A 140 -0.06 6.18 1.72
C ALA A 140 -0.24 4.94 0.82
N GLU A 141 0.85 4.26 0.49
CA GLU A 141 0.85 3.00 -0.24
C GLU A 141 0.22 1.91 0.61
N GLU A 142 0.67 1.74 1.86
CA GLU A 142 0.33 0.69 2.82
C GLU A 142 -1.16 0.63 3.21
N ILE A 143 -1.92 1.64 2.82
CA ILE A 143 -3.38 1.72 3.03
C ILE A 143 -4.17 1.80 1.73
N GLY A 144 -3.58 1.29 0.63
CA GLY A 144 -4.24 1.12 -0.67
C GLY A 144 -3.74 2.03 -1.78
N CYS A 145 -2.44 2.29 -1.87
CA CYS A 145 -1.77 3.05 -2.94
C CYS A 145 -2.38 4.43 -3.17
N LEU A 146 -2.83 5.10 -2.09
CA LEU A 146 -3.64 6.33 -2.21
C LEU A 146 -2.86 7.48 -2.87
N GLY A 147 -1.54 7.53 -2.71
CA GLY A 147 -0.68 8.50 -3.39
C GLY A 147 -0.72 8.33 -4.90
N VAL A 148 -0.55 7.09 -5.37
CA VAL A 148 -0.56 6.73 -6.80
C VAL A 148 -1.94 6.96 -7.42
N VAL A 149 -3.02 6.56 -6.73
CA VAL A 149 -4.41 6.75 -7.22
C VAL A 149 -4.73 8.23 -7.45
N ASN A 150 -4.07 9.13 -6.74
CA ASN A 150 -4.34 10.57 -6.80
C ASN A 150 -3.32 11.38 -7.62
N LEU A 151 -2.28 10.76 -8.19
CA LEU A 151 -1.38 11.44 -9.13
C LEU A 151 -2.04 11.63 -10.51
N ASP A 152 -1.56 12.60 -11.28
CA ASP A 152 -1.96 12.74 -12.69
C ASP A 152 -0.99 11.90 -13.56
N PRO A 153 -1.45 10.87 -14.28
CA PRO A 153 -0.59 10.08 -15.17
C PRO A 153 0.16 10.90 -16.23
N LYS A 154 -0.33 12.12 -16.57
CA LYS A 154 0.35 13.03 -17.49
C LYS A 154 1.63 13.61 -16.92
N ASP A 155 1.84 13.55 -15.61
CA ASP A 155 3.07 13.97 -14.97
C ASP A 155 4.21 12.98 -15.23
N ILE A 156 3.91 11.73 -15.59
CA ILE A 156 4.90 10.73 -16.00
C ILE A 156 5.25 10.94 -17.47
N ARG A 157 6.53 11.26 -17.72
CA ARG A 157 7.04 11.62 -19.08
C ARG A 157 8.04 10.58 -19.60
N ALA A 158 8.35 9.57 -18.80
CA ALA A 158 9.35 8.57 -19.14
C ALA A 158 8.80 7.48 -20.08
N ASP A 159 9.68 6.85 -20.83
CA ASP A 159 9.36 5.74 -21.73
C ASP A 159 9.25 4.40 -20.97
N LEU A 160 10.01 4.25 -19.89
CA LEU A 160 10.09 3.04 -19.07
C LEU A 160 9.96 3.41 -17.61
N GLY A 161 9.15 2.65 -16.85
CA GLY A 161 8.96 2.84 -15.42
C GLY A 161 9.32 1.59 -14.60
N TYR A 162 9.89 1.81 -13.43
CA TYR A 162 10.23 0.79 -12.45
C TYR A 162 9.66 1.20 -11.09
N CYS A 163 8.77 0.39 -10.55
CA CYS A 163 8.38 0.42 -9.15
C CYS A 163 9.28 -0.57 -8.39
N LEU A 164 9.89 -0.14 -7.30
CA LEU A 164 10.91 -0.94 -6.58
C LEU A 164 10.32 -1.75 -5.43
N ASP A 165 9.02 -1.66 -5.25
CA ASP A 165 8.23 -2.30 -4.22
C ASP A 165 7.88 -3.75 -4.58
N ILE A 166 8.87 -4.64 -4.54
CA ILE A 166 8.67 -6.07 -4.77
C ILE A 166 9.56 -6.92 -3.88
N GLY A 167 8.96 -7.96 -3.26
CA GLY A 167 9.71 -8.96 -2.54
C GLY A 167 10.50 -9.90 -3.43
N GLY A 168 11.61 -10.41 -2.94
CA GLY A 168 12.45 -11.41 -3.60
C GLY A 168 13.90 -10.97 -3.82
N ALA A 169 14.63 -11.73 -4.62
CA ALA A 169 16.04 -11.44 -4.92
C ALA A 169 16.14 -10.30 -5.95
N PRO A 170 17.14 -9.41 -5.84
CA PRO A 170 17.40 -8.41 -6.87
C PRO A 170 17.55 -9.03 -8.27
N GLY A 171 16.93 -8.42 -9.27
CA GLY A 171 16.91 -8.91 -10.65
C GLY A 171 15.62 -9.67 -11.04
N ILE A 172 14.73 -9.93 -10.09
CA ILE A 172 13.36 -10.39 -10.40
C ILE A 172 12.55 -9.17 -10.86
N VAL A 173 11.81 -9.34 -11.96
CA VAL A 173 10.90 -8.34 -12.49
C VAL A 173 9.49 -8.93 -12.53
N THR A 174 8.56 -8.31 -11.80
CA THR A 174 7.13 -8.62 -11.90
C THR A 174 6.50 -7.70 -12.96
N ASN A 175 5.92 -8.29 -13.99
CA ASN A 175 5.30 -7.55 -15.09
C ASN A 175 3.78 -7.68 -15.13
N SER A 176 3.20 -8.33 -14.12
CA SER A 176 1.76 -8.48 -13.97
C SER A 176 1.38 -8.61 -12.50
N ALA A 177 0.22 -8.07 -12.15
CA ALA A 177 -0.35 -8.14 -10.81
C ALA A 177 -1.83 -8.48 -10.88
N PRO A 178 -2.39 -9.18 -9.88
CA PRO A 178 -3.81 -9.43 -9.82
C PRO A 178 -4.58 -8.12 -9.61
N ARG A 179 -5.78 -8.03 -10.18
CA ARG A 179 -6.77 -7.05 -9.74
C ARG A 179 -7.33 -7.45 -8.38
N LEU A 180 -7.70 -6.43 -7.60
CA LEU A 180 -8.23 -6.56 -6.26
C LEU A 180 -9.58 -5.86 -6.13
N PHE A 181 -10.50 -6.47 -5.36
CA PHE A 181 -11.68 -5.82 -4.79
C PHE A 181 -11.75 -6.07 -3.29
N ASP A 182 -11.91 -5.00 -2.53
CA ASP A 182 -12.42 -5.04 -1.16
C ASP A 182 -13.92 -4.76 -1.16
N ILE A 183 -14.71 -5.71 -0.69
CA ILE A 183 -16.17 -5.57 -0.63
C ILE A 183 -16.59 -5.44 0.83
N TYR A 184 -17.17 -4.30 1.15
CA TYR A 184 -17.66 -3.97 2.48
C TYR A 184 -19.13 -4.30 2.61
N PHE A 185 -19.47 -5.18 3.53
CA PHE A 185 -20.86 -5.53 3.85
C PHE A 185 -21.26 -4.98 5.21
N THR A 186 -22.47 -4.40 5.26
CA THR A 186 -23.12 -4.02 6.50
C THR A 186 -24.43 -4.78 6.61
N VAL A 187 -24.52 -5.66 7.60
CA VAL A 187 -25.72 -6.42 7.92
C VAL A 187 -26.49 -5.67 9.00
N LYS A 188 -27.75 -5.38 8.74
CA LYS A 188 -28.66 -4.72 9.68
C LYS A 188 -29.63 -5.74 10.27
N GLY A 189 -29.74 -5.74 11.58
CA GLY A 189 -30.69 -6.50 12.37
C GLY A 189 -31.62 -5.56 13.13
N LYS A 190 -32.05 -6.01 14.29
CA LYS A 190 -32.92 -5.25 15.20
C LYS A 190 -32.48 -5.51 16.64
N SER A 191 -32.24 -4.45 17.41
CA SER A 191 -31.89 -4.59 18.83
C SER A 191 -33.09 -5.01 19.68
N ALA A 192 -32.82 -5.75 20.73
CA ALA A 192 -33.74 -6.11 21.80
C ALA A 192 -32.94 -6.46 23.06
N HIS A 193 -33.57 -6.47 24.23
CA HIS A 193 -32.90 -6.90 25.45
C HIS A 193 -32.77 -8.42 25.46
N ALA A 194 -31.53 -8.94 25.48
CA ALA A 194 -31.23 -10.37 25.27
C ALA A 194 -31.82 -11.30 26.36
N GLY A 195 -32.06 -10.79 27.58
CA GLY A 195 -32.61 -11.56 28.70
C GLY A 195 -34.10 -11.35 28.96
N ILE A 196 -34.77 -10.38 28.30
CA ILE A 196 -36.18 -10.03 28.55
C ILE A 196 -37.05 -10.38 27.37
N GLU A 197 -36.66 -9.95 26.15
CA GLU A 197 -37.46 -10.10 24.94
C GLU A 197 -36.58 -10.35 23.69
N PRO A 198 -35.69 -11.36 23.73
CA PRO A 198 -34.80 -11.65 22.62
C PRO A 198 -35.52 -11.96 21.32
N GLU A 199 -36.73 -12.48 21.39
CA GLU A 199 -37.60 -12.82 20.24
C GLU A 199 -38.05 -11.59 19.44
N LYS A 200 -37.99 -10.39 20.01
CA LYS A 200 -38.27 -9.13 19.31
C LYS A 200 -37.10 -8.59 18.53
N GLY A 201 -35.89 -9.17 18.73
CA GLY A 201 -34.66 -8.79 18.08
C GLY A 201 -34.37 -9.61 16.82
N ILE A 202 -33.53 -9.08 15.96
CA ILE A 202 -32.92 -9.79 14.82
C ILE A 202 -31.41 -9.65 14.96
N ASN A 203 -30.72 -10.77 15.19
CA ASN A 203 -29.30 -10.75 15.49
C ASN A 203 -28.45 -10.64 14.21
N ALA A 204 -27.89 -9.46 13.94
CA ALA A 204 -27.07 -9.18 12.78
C ALA A 204 -25.78 -10.02 12.71
N ILE A 205 -25.19 -10.39 13.86
CA ILE A 205 -23.99 -11.25 13.90
C ILE A 205 -24.35 -12.65 13.36
N MET A 206 -25.48 -13.20 13.79
CA MET A 206 -25.94 -14.52 13.34
C MET A 206 -26.31 -14.52 11.85
N LEU A 207 -26.89 -13.42 11.35
CA LEU A 207 -27.15 -13.26 9.92
C LEU A 207 -25.83 -13.17 9.11
N ALA A 208 -24.87 -12.37 9.57
CA ALA A 208 -23.55 -12.30 8.95
C ALA A 208 -22.86 -13.68 8.92
N ALA A 209 -22.86 -14.40 10.03
CA ALA A 209 -22.29 -15.75 10.11
C ALA A 209 -22.95 -16.73 9.12
N LYS A 210 -24.28 -16.71 9.00
CA LYS A 210 -25.02 -17.52 8.00
C LYS A 210 -24.61 -17.15 6.57
N ALA A 211 -24.52 -15.86 6.27
CA ALA A 211 -24.13 -15.38 4.95
C ALA A 211 -22.70 -15.82 4.58
N LEU A 212 -21.75 -15.70 5.51
CA LEU A 212 -20.35 -16.10 5.29
C LEU A 212 -20.21 -17.62 5.15
N THR A 213 -20.91 -18.42 5.96
CA THR A 213 -20.86 -19.90 5.87
C THR A 213 -21.56 -20.46 4.63
N ALA A 214 -22.36 -19.66 3.93
CA ALA A 214 -22.98 -20.06 2.68
C ALA A 214 -22.15 -19.72 1.43
N LEU A 215 -21.03 -19.03 1.58
CA LEU A 215 -20.10 -18.87 0.48
C LEU A 215 -19.58 -20.24 0.01
N PRO A 216 -19.58 -20.52 -1.31
CA PRO A 216 -19.25 -21.83 -1.83
C PRO A 216 -17.78 -22.22 -1.60
N ALA A 217 -16.89 -21.21 -1.53
CA ALA A 217 -15.48 -21.39 -1.27
C ALA A 217 -14.85 -20.09 -0.74
N TYR A 218 -13.72 -20.21 -0.04
CA TYR A 218 -12.85 -19.12 0.38
C TYR A 218 -11.39 -19.62 0.44
N GLY A 219 -10.46 -18.70 0.59
CA GLY A 219 -9.02 -18.99 0.50
C GLY A 219 -8.55 -18.95 -0.96
N ARG A 220 -7.70 -19.90 -1.36
CA ARG A 220 -7.28 -20.04 -2.75
C ARG A 220 -8.29 -20.87 -3.52
N LEU A 221 -8.97 -20.20 -4.48
CA LEU A 221 -10.01 -20.83 -5.30
C LEU A 221 -9.40 -21.59 -6.50
N ASP A 222 -8.31 -21.06 -7.05
CA ASP A 222 -7.47 -21.66 -8.10
C ASP A 222 -6.10 -20.96 -8.15
N GLU A 223 -5.27 -21.26 -9.14
CA GLU A 223 -3.89 -20.75 -9.24
C GLU A 223 -3.81 -19.21 -9.23
N GLU A 224 -4.81 -18.54 -9.78
CA GLU A 224 -4.81 -17.09 -10.01
C GLU A 224 -5.83 -16.34 -9.15
N THR A 225 -6.68 -17.06 -8.38
CA THR A 225 -7.83 -16.45 -7.69
C THR A 225 -7.83 -16.73 -6.21
N THR A 226 -8.00 -15.68 -5.41
CA THR A 226 -8.21 -15.79 -3.97
C THR A 226 -9.46 -15.02 -3.53
N LEU A 227 -10.10 -15.51 -2.44
CA LEU A 227 -11.17 -14.84 -1.71
C LEU A 227 -10.91 -15.00 -0.23
N ASN A 228 -10.83 -13.90 0.50
CA ASN A 228 -10.54 -13.91 1.93
C ASN A 228 -11.57 -13.06 2.70
N ILE A 229 -12.05 -13.59 3.82
CA ILE A 229 -12.83 -12.80 4.79
C ILE A 229 -11.80 -12.21 5.76
N GLY A 230 -11.38 -10.96 5.50
CA GLY A 230 -10.28 -10.33 6.24
C GLY A 230 -10.68 -9.71 7.57
N GLN A 231 -11.93 -9.24 7.68
CA GLN A 231 -12.42 -8.52 8.86
C GLN A 231 -13.87 -8.88 9.13
N ILE A 232 -14.24 -8.97 10.42
CA ILE A 232 -15.63 -9.06 10.90
C ILE A 232 -15.75 -8.37 12.24
N GLU A 233 -16.78 -7.55 12.40
CA GLU A 233 -17.13 -6.88 13.66
C GLU A 233 -18.64 -6.84 13.85
N GLY A 234 -19.14 -6.77 15.09
CA GLY A 234 -20.58 -6.65 15.33
C GLY A 234 -20.98 -6.60 16.79
N GLY A 235 -22.19 -6.08 17.01
CA GLY A 235 -22.78 -5.90 18.34
C GLY A 235 -22.20 -4.72 19.13
N ALA A 236 -22.95 -4.28 20.16
CA ALA A 236 -22.57 -3.17 21.02
C ALA A 236 -22.35 -3.61 22.49
N ALA A 237 -23.13 -4.59 22.98
CA ALA A 237 -23.05 -5.09 24.34
C ALA A 237 -23.58 -6.53 24.42
N THR A 238 -23.13 -7.29 25.42
CA THR A 238 -23.49 -8.72 25.59
C THR A 238 -24.95 -8.96 25.96
N ASN A 239 -25.63 -7.98 26.55
CA ASN A 239 -27.02 -8.04 26.97
C ASN A 239 -28.00 -7.43 25.94
N ILE A 240 -27.51 -7.08 24.73
CA ILE A 240 -28.32 -6.52 23.64
C ILE A 240 -28.17 -7.43 22.43
N VAL A 241 -29.28 -7.79 21.77
CA VAL A 241 -29.28 -8.45 20.47
C VAL A 241 -28.61 -7.53 19.45
N ALA A 242 -27.60 -8.00 18.75
CA ALA A 242 -26.79 -7.18 17.85
C ALA A 242 -27.61 -6.65 16.67
N GLU A 243 -27.74 -5.34 16.57
CA GLU A 243 -28.48 -4.69 15.46
C GLU A 243 -27.63 -4.41 14.23
N GLN A 244 -26.29 -4.55 14.34
CA GLN A 244 -25.40 -4.37 13.22
C GLN A 244 -24.22 -5.34 13.31
N ALA A 245 -23.81 -5.85 12.15
CA ALA A 245 -22.52 -6.50 11.94
C ALA A 245 -21.92 -6.02 10.61
N LYS A 246 -20.60 -5.99 10.52
CA LYS A 246 -19.88 -5.62 9.31
C LYS A 246 -18.81 -6.65 9.04
N PHE A 247 -18.50 -6.87 7.77
CA PHE A 247 -17.37 -7.68 7.36
C PHE A 247 -16.82 -7.21 6.01
N VAL A 248 -15.55 -7.54 5.76
CA VAL A 248 -14.86 -7.19 4.52
C VAL A 248 -14.34 -8.46 3.86
N ILE A 249 -14.57 -8.56 2.56
CA ILE A 249 -14.08 -9.64 1.70
C ILE A 249 -13.08 -9.04 0.71
N ASP A 250 -11.81 -9.50 0.79
CA ASP A 250 -10.76 -9.26 -0.20
C ASP A 250 -10.86 -10.34 -1.30
N MET A 251 -10.85 -9.91 -2.55
CA MET A 251 -10.85 -10.79 -3.72
C MET A 251 -9.75 -10.38 -4.68
N ARG A 252 -8.98 -11.35 -5.15
CA ARG A 252 -7.89 -11.10 -6.11
C ARG A 252 -7.93 -12.09 -7.25
N CYS A 253 -7.71 -11.61 -8.48
CA CYS A 253 -7.61 -12.47 -9.66
C CYS A 253 -6.76 -11.81 -10.76
N MET A 254 -5.99 -12.62 -11.49
CA MET A 254 -5.24 -12.14 -12.67
C MET A 254 -6.16 -11.81 -13.85
N ASP A 255 -7.29 -12.51 -13.98
CA ASP A 255 -8.32 -12.24 -15.00
C ASP A 255 -9.36 -11.26 -14.48
N PRO A 256 -9.43 -10.03 -15.05
CA PRO A 256 -10.38 -9.00 -14.61
C PRO A 256 -11.85 -9.41 -14.76
N ASP A 257 -12.19 -10.11 -15.85
CA ASP A 257 -13.57 -10.50 -16.11
C ASP A 257 -14.03 -11.62 -15.19
N LYS A 258 -13.12 -12.54 -14.84
CA LYS A 258 -13.36 -13.57 -13.83
C LYS A 258 -13.56 -12.96 -12.45
N LEU A 259 -12.73 -11.97 -12.08
CA LEU A 259 -12.87 -11.25 -10.81
C LEU A 259 -14.21 -10.52 -10.70
N GLU A 260 -14.65 -9.88 -11.78
CA GLU A 260 -15.95 -9.19 -11.84
C GLU A 260 -17.11 -10.18 -11.67
N ARG A 261 -17.04 -11.35 -12.33
CA ARG A 261 -18.04 -12.43 -12.14
C ARG A 261 -18.06 -12.94 -10.70
N LEU A 262 -16.89 -13.21 -10.10
CA LEU A 262 -16.77 -13.67 -8.72
C LEU A 262 -17.35 -12.64 -7.74
N LYS A 263 -17.07 -11.36 -7.93
CA LYS A 263 -17.65 -10.27 -7.14
C LYS A 263 -19.18 -10.31 -7.19
N ASN A 264 -19.75 -10.37 -8.39
CA ASN A 264 -21.20 -10.35 -8.58
C ASN A 264 -21.88 -11.60 -8.01
N GLU A 265 -21.25 -12.77 -8.13
CA GLU A 265 -21.74 -14.02 -7.54
C GLU A 265 -21.71 -13.97 -6.01
N THR A 266 -20.64 -13.45 -5.42
CA THR A 266 -20.49 -13.28 -3.97
C THR A 266 -21.54 -12.31 -3.42
N ILE A 267 -21.71 -11.15 -4.05
CA ILE A 267 -22.74 -10.17 -3.65
C ILE A 267 -24.12 -10.80 -3.73
N ARG A 268 -24.43 -11.52 -4.80
CA ARG A 268 -25.71 -12.19 -4.97
C ARG A 268 -25.94 -13.27 -3.91
N CYS A 269 -24.95 -14.12 -3.64
CA CYS A 269 -25.02 -15.17 -2.63
C CYS A 269 -25.34 -14.60 -1.25
N ILE A 270 -24.60 -13.59 -0.82
CA ILE A 270 -24.78 -12.93 0.47
C ILE A 270 -26.13 -12.21 0.55
N SER A 271 -26.49 -11.45 -0.49
CA SER A 271 -27.72 -10.68 -0.51
C SER A 271 -28.97 -11.58 -0.50
N CYS A 272 -29.00 -12.67 -1.26
CA CYS A 272 -30.12 -13.60 -1.26
C CYS A 272 -30.41 -14.17 0.13
N LEU A 273 -29.40 -14.47 0.92
CA LEU A 273 -29.56 -15.02 2.26
C LEU A 273 -30.02 -14.00 3.30
N LEU A 274 -29.61 -12.73 3.12
CA LEU A 274 -29.97 -11.65 4.04
C LEU A 274 -31.39 -11.12 3.79
N TYR A 275 -31.91 -11.22 2.55
CA TYR A 275 -33.26 -10.78 2.20
C TYR A 275 -34.35 -11.87 2.36
N THR A 276 -33.96 -13.14 2.51
CA THR A 276 -34.91 -14.28 2.65
C THR A 276 -35.06 -14.79 4.08
N SER A 277 -34.40 -14.15 5.06
CA SER A 277 -34.55 -14.50 6.49
C SER A 277 -35.64 -13.64 7.14
N ASP A 278 -36.92 -13.95 6.82
CA ASP A 278 -38.09 -13.53 7.59
C ASP A 278 -38.26 -14.39 8.85
#